data_890540392d17c7afb1c11d0a42e364bb
#
_entry.id   890540392d17c7afb1c11d0a42e364bb
#
_cell.length_a   1.000
_cell.length_b   1.000
_cell.length_c   1.000
_cell.angle_alpha   90.00
_cell.angle_beta   90.00
_cell.angle_gamma   90.00
#
_symmetry.space_group_name_H-M   'P 1'
#
loop_
_entity.id
_entity.type
_entity.pdbx_description
1 polymer ?
#
loop_
_entity_poly.entity_id
_entity_poly.type
_entity_poly.pdbx_seq_one_letter_code
_entity_poly.pdbx_strand_id
1 'polypeptide(L)' 'MIRRPLSPSFDPHEQNRLLEAMGNARHLALLCASAARQDAVRNQKCHALAETIDALAENLTGDRTYFHLKAHGGPR' A
#
# COMPACT_ATOMS: atom_id res chain seq x y z
N MET A 1 -30.07 -3.05 9.66
CA MET A 1 -29.76 -2.82 9.64
C MET A 1 -29.08 -2.33 9.60
N ILE A 2 -28.79 -2.08 9.41
CA ILE A 2 -28.25 -1.61 9.33
C ILE A 2 -27.37 -1.26 9.28
N ARG A 3 -27.11 -0.95 9.23
CA ARG A 3 -26.29 -0.58 9.15
C ARG A 3 -25.41 -0.06 9.14
N ARG A 4 -25.00 0.09 9.08
CA ARG A 4 -24.11 0.58 9.05
C ARG A 4 -23.40 1.08 8.48
N PRO A 5 -23.30 1.44 8.27
CA PRO A 5 -22.62 1.89 7.67
C PRO A 5 -21.76 2.24 7.53
N LEU A 6 -21.47 2.56 7.49
CA LEU A 6 -20.79 2.93 7.25
C LEU A 6 -19.83 2.90 7.18
N SER A 7 -19.67 2.91 7.42
CA SER A 7 -18.81 2.94 7.19
C SER A 7 -18.00 2.47 7.22
N PRO A 8 -18.52 2.08 7.17
CA PRO A 8 -17.53 1.30 6.64
C PRO A 8 -16.24 1.53 7.01
N SER A 9 -16.10 2.31 7.55
CA SER A 9 -14.75 2.65 7.76
C SER A 9 -14.19 1.83 8.82
N PHE A 10 -12.92 1.61 8.71
CA PHE A 10 -12.17 0.98 9.75
C PHE A 10 -12.07 1.91 10.93
N ASP A 11 -11.98 1.39 12.12
CA ASP A 11 -11.60 2.26 13.20
C ASP A 11 -10.11 2.60 13.02
N PRO A 12 -9.61 3.63 13.72
CA PRO A 12 -8.24 4.07 13.51
C PRO A 12 -7.20 2.99 13.75
N HIS A 13 -7.46 2.10 14.68
CA HIS A 13 -6.52 1.04 14.98
C HIS A 13 -6.43 0.04 13.83
N GLU A 14 -7.58 -0.35 13.29
CA GLU A 14 -7.60 -1.26 12.16
C GLU A 14 -6.98 -0.64 10.94
N GLN A 15 -7.25 0.64 10.72
CA GLN A 15 -6.66 1.32 9.59
C GLN A 15 -5.14 1.35 9.68
N ASN A 16 -4.62 1.62 10.88
CA ASN A 16 -3.17 1.64 11.06
C ASN A 16 -2.55 0.28 10.82
N ARG A 17 -3.21 -0.77 11.27
CA ARG A 17 -2.71 -2.11 11.04
C ARG A 17 -2.69 -2.46 9.56
N LEU A 18 -3.74 -2.06 8.86
CA LEU A 18 -3.81 -2.31 7.42
C LEU A 18 -2.71 -1.54 6.70
N LEU A 19 -2.52 -0.26 7.03
CA LEU A 19 -1.50 0.54 6.39
C LEU A 19 -0.10 -0.04 6.64
N GLU A 20 0.12 -0.55 7.84
CA GLU A 20 1.40 -1.15 8.18
C GLU A 20 1.66 -2.39 7.33
N ALA A 21 0.64 -3.25 7.21
CA ALA A 21 0.76 -4.45 6.40
C ALA A 21 0.94 -4.10 4.92
N MET A 22 0.25 -3.06 4.46
CA MET A 22 0.37 -2.60 3.08
C MET A 22 1.77 -2.09 2.79
N GLY A 23 2.35 -1.36 3.73
CA GLY A 23 3.72 -0.87 3.56
C GLY A 23 4.71 -2.01 3.43
N ASN A 24 4.57 -3.04 4.27
CA ASN A 24 5.41 -4.21 4.18
C ASN A 24 5.23 -4.94 2.86
N ALA A 25 3.97 -5.13 2.45
CA ALA A 25 3.67 -5.81 1.20
C ALA A 25 4.22 -5.04 0.00
N ARG A 26 4.08 -3.71 0.03
CA ARG A 26 4.61 -2.87 -1.04
C ARG A 26 6.11 -3.01 -1.15
N HIS A 27 6.79 -2.96 -0.02
CA HIS A 27 8.25 -3.10 0.01
C HIS A 27 8.68 -4.43 -0.57
N LEU A 28 8.03 -5.51 -0.14
CA LEU A 28 8.36 -6.84 -0.64
C LEU A 28 8.03 -7.00 -2.11
N ALA A 29 6.92 -6.39 -2.55
CA ALA A 29 6.57 -6.46 -3.97
C ALA A 29 7.63 -5.80 -4.82
N LEU A 30 8.16 -4.66 -4.38
CA LEU A 30 9.20 -3.97 -5.13
C LEU A 30 10.52 -4.73 -5.10
N LEU A 31 10.84 -5.37 -3.98
CA LEU A 31 12.02 -6.23 -3.92
C LEU A 31 11.88 -7.41 -4.87
N CYS A 32 10.70 -8.02 -4.92
CA CYS A 32 10.46 -9.14 -5.82
C CYS A 32 10.51 -8.69 -7.28
N ALA A 33 10.00 -7.49 -7.56
CA ALA A 33 10.05 -6.95 -8.91
C ALA A 33 11.51 -6.80 -9.36
N SER A 34 12.35 -6.31 -8.47
CA SER A 34 13.76 -6.15 -8.76
C SER A 34 14.43 -7.49 -9.01
N ALA A 35 14.08 -8.50 -8.21
CA ALA A 35 14.65 -9.84 -8.39
C ALA A 35 14.13 -10.52 -9.65
N ALA A 36 12.93 -10.16 -10.10
CA ALA A 36 12.28 -10.79 -11.24
C ALA A 36 12.43 -9.99 -12.52
N ARG A 37 13.51 -9.24 -12.65
CA ARG A 37 13.64 -8.35 -13.80
C ARG A 37 13.72 -9.09 -15.13
N GLN A 38 14.04 -10.38 -15.13
CA GLN A 38 14.07 -11.16 -16.36
C GLN A 38 12.74 -11.84 -16.65
N ASP A 39 11.78 -11.70 -15.75
CA ASP A 39 10.44 -12.23 -15.93
C ASP A 39 9.52 -11.02 -16.04
N ALA A 40 9.27 -10.59 -17.27
CA ALA A 40 8.53 -9.34 -17.49
C ALA A 40 7.15 -9.39 -16.89
N VAL A 41 6.48 -10.54 -16.98
CA VAL A 41 5.12 -10.65 -16.46
C VAL A 41 5.11 -10.52 -14.94
N ARG A 42 6.00 -11.25 -14.28
CA ARG A 42 6.06 -11.20 -12.83
C ARG A 42 6.48 -9.84 -12.33
N ASN A 43 7.46 -9.25 -13.01
CA ASN A 43 7.90 -7.90 -12.67
C ASN A 43 6.75 -6.91 -12.75
N GLN A 44 5.98 -6.97 -13.85
CA GLN A 44 4.86 -6.08 -14.05
C GLN A 44 3.79 -6.28 -12.98
N LYS A 45 3.51 -7.52 -12.62
CA LYS A 45 2.49 -7.80 -11.61
C LYS A 45 2.89 -7.28 -10.24
N CYS A 46 4.17 -7.37 -9.91
CA CYS A 46 4.65 -6.83 -8.66
C CYS A 46 4.51 -5.31 -8.61
N HIS A 47 4.84 -4.64 -9.72
CA HIS A 47 4.66 -3.19 -9.77
C HIS A 47 3.19 -2.81 -9.71
N ALA A 48 2.33 -3.57 -10.37
CA ALA A 48 0.89 -3.31 -10.33
C ALA A 48 0.34 -3.45 -8.91
N LEU A 49 0.85 -4.43 -8.16
CA LEU A 49 0.44 -4.58 -6.78
C LEU A 49 0.86 -3.35 -5.96
N ALA A 50 2.09 -2.89 -6.14
CA ALA A 50 2.56 -1.72 -5.41
C ALA A 50 1.70 -0.50 -5.73
N GLU A 51 1.32 -0.32 -6.99
CA GLU A 51 0.46 0.79 -7.38
C GLU A 51 -0.93 0.68 -6.76
N THR A 52 -1.47 -0.53 -6.69
CA THR A 52 -2.76 -0.75 -6.06
C THR A 52 -2.69 -0.41 -4.57
N ILE A 53 -1.60 -0.78 -3.93
CA ILE A 53 -1.40 -0.45 -2.53
C ILE A 53 -1.34 1.06 -2.35
N ASP A 54 -0.62 1.76 -3.22
CA ASP A 54 -0.56 3.21 -3.14
C ASP A 54 -1.94 3.84 -3.32
N ALA A 55 -2.73 3.32 -4.25
CA ALA A 55 -4.07 3.84 -4.48
C ALA A 55 -4.97 3.63 -3.26
N LEU A 56 -4.86 2.49 -2.62
CA LEU A 56 -5.64 2.24 -1.41
C LEU A 56 -5.18 3.15 -0.27
N ALA A 57 -3.88 3.34 -0.14
CA ALA A 57 -3.36 4.23 0.88
C ALA A 57 -3.89 5.65 0.68
N GLU A 58 -3.93 6.10 -0.57
CA GLU A 58 -4.49 7.42 -0.87
C GLU A 58 -5.95 7.49 -0.48
N ASN A 59 -6.69 6.43 -0.76
CA ASN A 59 -8.10 6.38 -0.40
C ASN A 59 -8.30 6.47 1.10
N LEU A 60 -7.44 5.81 1.85
CA LEU A 60 -7.58 5.75 3.31
C LEU A 60 -7.05 7.00 4.00
N THR A 61 -6.01 7.61 3.47
CA THR A 61 -5.34 8.73 4.15
C THR A 61 -5.52 10.06 3.45
N GLY A 62 -5.93 10.06 2.20
CA GLY A 62 -6.00 11.28 1.41
C GLY A 62 -4.66 11.73 0.86
N ASP A 63 -3.63 10.93 1.04
CA ASP A 63 -2.27 11.30 0.66
C ASP A 63 -1.73 10.27 -0.33
N ARG A 64 -1.60 10.67 -1.59
CA ARG A 64 -1.15 9.75 -2.62
C ARG A 64 0.34 9.39 -2.49
N THR A 65 1.07 10.15 -1.70
CA THR A 65 2.49 9.92 -1.51
C THR A 65 2.79 9.29 -0.15
N TYR A 66 1.79 8.73 0.47
CA TYR A 66 1.90 8.25 1.85
C TYR A 66 3.12 7.36 2.06
N PHE A 67 3.27 6.32 1.22
CA PHE A 67 4.38 5.41 1.37
C PHE A 67 5.67 5.98 0.80
N HIS A 68 5.56 6.84 -0.20
CA HIS A 68 6.74 7.46 -0.79
C HIS A 68 7.46 8.35 0.22
N LEU A 69 6.69 9.18 0.91
CA LEU A 69 7.29 10.07 1.89
C LEU A 69 7.86 9.32 3.06
N LYS A 70 7.12 8.33 3.53
CA LYS A 70 7.59 7.56 4.68
C LYS A 70 8.77 6.68 4.33
N ALA A 71 8.81 6.20 3.10
CA ALA A 71 9.92 5.38 2.67
C ALA A 71 11.22 6.18 2.62
N HIS A 72 11.11 7.44 2.27
CA HIS A 72 12.27 8.28 2.23
C HIS A 72 12.67 8.72 3.61
N GLY A 73 11.76 8.51 4.47
CA GLY A 73 12.06 8.66 5.79
C GLY A 73 12.60 9.94 6.11
N GLY A 74 12.70 9.92 6.03
CA GLY A 74 13.00 10.65 6.34
C GLY A 74 13.88 11.47 6.61
N PRO A 75 14.30 11.69 6.76
CA PRO A 75 14.92 12.42 7.19
C PRO A 75 14.92 13.54 7.16
N ARG A 76 14.72 13.67 7.20
CA ARG A 76 14.74 14.56 7.30
C ARG A 76 14.59 14.96 7.70
#